data_90a8deddb0ae9e8e39d6262fc1f3ef9f
#
_entry.id   90a8deddb0ae9e8e39d6262fc1f3ef9f
#
_cell.length_a   1.000
_cell.length_b   1.000
_cell.length_c   1.000
_cell.angle_alpha   90.00
_cell.angle_beta   90.00
_cell.angle_gamma   90.00
#
_symmetry.space_group_name_H-M   'P 1'
#
loop_
_entity.id
_entity.type
_entity.pdbx_description
1 polymer ?
#
loop_
_entity_poly.entity_id
_entity_poly.type
_entity_poly.pdbx_seq_one_letter_code
_entity_poly.pdbx_strand_id
1 'polypeptide(L)'
;MKPIRILHVVTYMGRGGLETMLMNYYRQIDRSKVQFDFLVHRDFEADYDDEILKLGGKIYHMPRLNPWDYRYLKKLDEFFQQHKEYKIVHSHLDCMAGIPLKYAKKHGVSVRIAHAHNKSQDKDFKYPLKLWMKRLI
;
A
#
# COMPACT_ATOMS: atom_id res chain seq x y z
N MET A 1 20.96 -12.45 -8.32
CA MET A 1 19.59 -12.12 -8.71
C MET A 1 19.07 -10.96 -7.88
N LYS A 2 18.31 -10.07 -8.52
CA LYS A 2 17.63 -8.99 -7.79
C LYS A 2 16.45 -9.57 -7.01
N PRO A 3 16.20 -9.09 -5.79
CA PRO A 3 15.06 -9.56 -5.02
C PRO A 3 13.73 -9.17 -5.69
N ILE A 4 12.72 -9.98 -5.46
CA ILE A 4 11.34 -9.63 -5.80
C ILE A 4 10.90 -8.53 -4.84
N ARG A 5 10.39 -7.42 -5.37
CA ARG A 5 9.92 -6.31 -4.55
C ARG A 5 8.41 -6.33 -4.44
N ILE A 6 7.93 -6.30 -3.20
CA ILE A 6 6.50 -6.22 -2.89
C ILE A 6 6.22 -4.79 -2.44
N LEU A 7 5.26 -4.14 -3.10
CA LEU A 7 4.84 -2.81 -2.71
C LEU A 7 3.68 -2.91 -1.71
N HIS A 8 3.93 -2.45 -0.49
CA HIS A 8 2.88 -2.33 0.52
C HIS A 8 2.29 -0.93 0.47
N VAL A 9 0.97 -0.85 0.29
CA VAL A 9 0.25 0.41 0.28
C VAL A 9 -0.35 0.62 1.66
N VAL A 10 0.10 1.65 2.36
CA VAL A 10 -0.24 1.94 3.75
C VAL A 10 -0.50 3.43 3.94
N THR A 11 -1.07 3.80 5.09
CA THR A 11 -1.26 5.21 5.42
C THR A 11 0.07 5.87 5.76
N TYR A 12 0.79 5.34 6.74
CA TYR A 12 2.16 5.72 7.10
C TYR A 12 2.72 4.65 8.04
N MET A 13 4.04 4.58 8.14
CA MET A 13 4.69 3.53 8.93
C MET A 13 5.00 3.98 10.35
N GLY A 14 3.94 4.34 11.09
CA GLY A 14 4.01 4.61 12.53
C GLY A 14 3.92 3.33 13.36
N ARG A 15 3.92 3.47 14.67
CA ARG A 15 3.93 2.33 15.60
C ARG A 15 2.54 1.74 15.87
N GLY A 16 1.74 1.58 14.82
CA GLY A 16 0.46 0.88 14.92
C GLY A 16 0.61 -0.63 14.86
N GLY A 17 -0.48 -1.35 15.11
CA GLY A 17 -0.48 -2.82 15.09
C GLY A 17 -0.14 -3.41 13.74
N LEU A 18 -0.72 -2.87 12.67
CA LEU A 18 -0.44 -3.31 11.31
C LEU A 18 1.03 -3.07 10.94
N GLU A 19 1.51 -1.87 11.17
CA GLU A 19 2.85 -1.46 10.77
C GLU A 19 3.90 -2.25 11.54
N THR A 20 3.67 -2.48 12.83
CA THR A 20 4.55 -3.31 13.65
C THR A 20 4.57 -4.76 13.16
N MET A 21 3.42 -5.30 12.78
CA MET A 21 3.34 -6.65 12.20
C MET A 21 4.15 -6.74 10.90
N LEU A 22 3.99 -5.77 10.01
CA LEU A 22 4.74 -5.73 8.75
C LEU A 22 6.25 -5.65 9.00
N MET A 23 6.67 -4.83 9.98
CA MET A 23 8.08 -4.71 10.32
C MET A 23 8.64 -6.00 10.90
N ASN A 24 7.85 -6.72 11.72
CA ASN A 24 8.28 -8.02 12.25
C ASN A 24 8.54 -9.03 11.12
N TYR A 25 7.68 -9.09 10.12
CA TYR A 25 7.91 -9.92 8.96
C TYR A 25 9.11 -9.44 8.15
N TYR A 26 9.20 -8.16 7.92
CA TYR A 26 10.26 -7.57 7.09
C TYR A 26 11.66 -7.84 7.68
N ARG A 27 11.79 -7.78 8.99
CA ARG A 27 13.05 -8.05 9.68
C ARG A 27 13.51 -9.50 9.52
N GLN A 28 12.57 -10.43 9.37
CA GLN A 28 12.82 -11.87 9.38
C GLN A 28 12.95 -12.50 8.00
N ILE A 29 12.41 -11.88 6.95
CA ILE A 29 12.50 -12.44 5.61
C ILE A 29 13.94 -12.34 5.08
N ASP A 30 14.26 -13.22 4.11
CA ASP A 30 15.52 -13.14 3.38
C ASP A 30 15.43 -12.00 2.36
N ARG A 31 15.99 -10.85 2.73
CA ARG A 31 15.91 -9.64 1.90
C ARG A 31 16.77 -9.69 0.64
N SER A 32 17.59 -10.72 0.49
CA SER A 32 18.27 -10.97 -0.77
C SER A 32 17.32 -11.57 -1.80
N LYS A 33 16.22 -12.17 -1.37
CA LYS A 33 15.22 -12.80 -2.24
C LYS A 33 13.95 -11.98 -2.37
N VAL A 34 13.50 -11.36 -1.27
CA VAL A 34 12.25 -10.58 -1.21
C VAL A 34 12.52 -9.28 -0.47
N GLN A 35 12.15 -8.16 -1.07
CA GLN A 35 12.24 -6.84 -0.46
C GLN A 35 10.86 -6.22 -0.35
N PHE A 36 10.67 -5.41 0.69
CA PHE A 36 9.45 -4.62 0.86
C PHE A 36 9.74 -3.17 0.50
N ASP A 37 8.83 -2.58 -0.26
CA ASP A 37 8.78 -1.13 -0.48
C ASP A 37 7.41 -0.64 -0.02
N PHE A 38 7.31 0.64 0.28
CA PHE A 38 6.11 1.19 0.91
C PHE A 38 5.62 2.43 0.17
N LEU A 39 4.34 2.43 -0.18
CA LEU A 39 3.65 3.61 -0.71
C LEU A 39 2.81 4.19 0.42
N VAL A 40 3.29 5.28 1.00
CA VAL A 40 2.64 5.93 2.14
C VAL A 40 1.81 7.13 1.67
N HIS A 41 0.79 7.50 2.47
CA HIS A 41 -0.16 8.55 2.11
C HIS A 41 -0.06 9.75 3.05
N ARG A 42 1.14 10.04 3.51
CA ARG A 42 1.48 11.22 4.31
C ARG A 42 2.84 11.72 3.87
N ASP A 43 3.07 13.00 4.10
CA ASP A 43 4.29 13.68 3.68
C ASP A 43 5.34 13.81 4.78
N PHE A 44 5.06 13.28 5.97
CA PHE A 44 5.98 13.36 7.10
C PHE A 44 6.75 12.05 7.27
N GLU A 45 7.90 12.13 7.93
CA GLU A 45 8.69 10.97 8.30
C GLU A 45 8.02 10.24 9.47
N ALA A 46 7.84 8.92 9.33
CA ALA A 46 7.20 8.08 10.35
C ALA A 46 8.23 7.27 11.14
N ASP A 47 7.78 6.65 12.23
CA ASP A 47 8.68 5.98 13.19
C ASP A 47 9.54 4.88 12.58
N TYR A 48 9.04 4.13 11.61
CA TYR A 48 9.77 3.01 11.00
C TYR A 48 10.53 3.38 9.72
N ASP A 49 10.42 4.61 9.25
CA ASP A 49 10.98 4.99 7.95
C ASP A 49 12.49 4.78 7.88
N ASP A 50 13.22 5.19 8.91
CA ASP A 50 14.68 5.01 8.95
C ASP A 50 15.08 3.54 8.90
N GLU A 51 14.39 2.69 9.65
CA GLU A 51 14.67 1.26 9.66
C GLU A 51 14.40 0.63 8.29
N ILE A 52 13.30 1.02 7.65
CA ILE A 52 12.96 0.52 6.30
C ILE A 52 14.08 0.84 5.32
N LEU A 53 14.58 2.07 5.33
CA LEU A 53 15.65 2.48 4.44
C LEU A 53 16.94 1.71 4.74
N LYS A 54 17.27 1.48 5.99
CA LYS A 54 18.46 0.71 6.40
C LYS A 54 18.37 -0.75 5.95
N LEU A 55 17.16 -1.31 5.91
CA LEU A 55 16.95 -2.69 5.47
C LEU A 55 16.90 -2.84 3.94
N GLY A 56 17.01 -1.73 3.20
CA GLY A 56 17.04 -1.72 1.74
C GLY A 56 15.68 -1.44 1.09
N GLY A 57 14.66 -1.13 1.87
CA GLY A 57 13.34 -0.77 1.36
C GLY A 57 13.29 0.65 0.82
N LYS A 58 12.30 0.91 0.00
CA LYS A 58 12.04 2.25 -0.55
C LYS A 58 10.72 2.76 -0.01
N ILE A 59 10.63 4.06 0.20
CA ILE A 59 9.41 4.72 0.67
C ILE A 59 9.02 5.78 -0.34
N TYR A 60 7.79 5.69 -0.84
CA TYR A 60 7.21 6.65 -1.77
C TYR A 60 6.09 7.39 -1.07
N HIS A 61 6.07 8.71 -1.18
CA HIS A 61 5.09 9.54 -0.52
C HIS A 61 4.00 9.99 -1.48
N MET A 62 2.75 9.69 -1.13
CA MET A 62 1.56 10.15 -1.83
C MET A 62 0.80 11.13 -0.94
N PRO A 63 -0.01 12.04 -1.51
CA PRO A 63 -0.94 12.81 -0.71
C PRO A 63 -1.99 11.91 -0.08
N ARG A 64 -2.78 12.44 0.86
CA ARG A 64 -3.84 11.68 1.52
C ARG A 64 -4.79 11.08 0.49
N LEU A 65 -5.16 9.82 0.71
CA LEU A 65 -6.08 9.15 -0.19
C LEU A 65 -7.43 9.87 -0.19
N ASN A 66 -7.83 10.31 -1.37
CA ASN A 66 -9.12 10.94 -1.59
C ASN A 66 -9.66 10.44 -2.93
N PRO A 67 -10.68 9.55 -2.94
CA PRO A 67 -11.18 8.98 -4.18
C PRO A 67 -11.89 10.00 -5.08
N TRP A 68 -12.21 11.18 -4.54
CA TRP A 68 -12.84 12.27 -5.28
C TRP A 68 -11.85 13.29 -5.81
N ASP A 69 -10.56 13.21 -5.42
CA ASP A 69 -9.56 14.17 -5.81
C ASP A 69 -8.81 13.69 -7.05
N TYR A 70 -9.04 14.37 -8.17
CA TYR A 70 -8.39 14.06 -9.43
C TYR A 70 -6.86 14.11 -9.32
N ARG A 71 -6.32 15.04 -8.53
CA ARG A 71 -4.87 15.18 -8.37
C ARG A 71 -4.25 13.94 -7.72
N TYR A 72 -4.93 13.38 -6.71
CA TYR A 72 -4.50 12.15 -6.08
C TYR A 72 -4.55 10.98 -7.08
N LEU A 73 -5.66 10.83 -7.78
CA LEU A 73 -5.84 9.75 -8.74
C LEU A 73 -4.82 9.81 -9.87
N LYS A 74 -4.51 11.03 -10.34
CA LYS A 74 -3.50 11.23 -11.38
C LYS A 74 -2.11 10.82 -10.89
N LYS A 75 -1.72 11.22 -9.68
CA LYS A 75 -0.44 10.83 -9.09
C LYS A 75 -0.33 9.33 -8.91
N LEU A 76 -1.41 8.68 -8.49
CA LEU A 76 -1.45 7.24 -8.32
C LEU A 76 -1.28 6.52 -9.66
N ASP A 77 -1.98 6.99 -10.69
CA ASP A 77 -1.86 6.47 -12.04
C ASP A 77 -0.43 6.60 -12.58
N GLU A 78 0.16 7.79 -12.43
CA GLU A 78 1.53 8.05 -12.84
C GLU A 78 2.54 7.18 -12.07
N PHE A 79 2.32 6.96 -10.78
CA PHE A 79 3.17 6.10 -9.98
C PHE A 79 3.27 4.70 -10.57
N PHE A 80 2.13 4.06 -10.83
CA PHE A 80 2.13 2.71 -11.39
C PHE A 80 2.61 2.66 -12.84
N GLN A 81 2.41 3.74 -13.59
CA GLN A 81 2.97 3.84 -14.95
C GLN A 81 4.50 3.87 -14.93
N GLN A 82 5.09 4.55 -13.96
CA GLN A 82 6.54 4.71 -13.84
C GLN A 82 7.23 3.55 -13.12
N HIS A 83 6.48 2.77 -12.32
CA HIS A 83 7.03 1.72 -11.46
C HIS A 83 6.48 0.34 -11.84
N LYS A 84 6.77 -0.08 -13.06
CA LYS A 84 6.30 -1.39 -13.58
C LYS A 84 7.10 -2.57 -13.04
N GLU A 85 8.14 -2.32 -12.26
CA GLU A 85 8.90 -3.36 -11.57
C GLU A 85 8.09 -4.08 -10.48
N TYR A 86 7.03 -3.47 -9.98
CA TYR A 86 6.21 -4.09 -8.95
C TYR A 86 5.21 -5.05 -9.58
N LYS A 87 5.43 -6.35 -9.33
CA LYS A 87 4.52 -7.41 -9.77
C LYS A 87 3.53 -7.83 -8.69
N ILE A 88 3.81 -7.46 -7.43
CA ILE A 88 2.98 -7.76 -6.27
C ILE A 88 2.71 -6.46 -5.53
N VAL A 89 1.44 -6.13 -5.37
CA VAL A 89 0.99 -4.95 -4.61
C VAL A 89 0.02 -5.42 -3.53
N HIS A 90 0.36 -5.12 -2.29
CA HIS A 90 -0.42 -5.51 -1.12
C HIS A 90 -0.96 -4.24 -0.45
N SER A 91 -2.26 -4.01 -0.57
CA SER A 91 -2.91 -2.82 -0.04
C SER A 91 -3.53 -3.10 1.32
N HIS A 92 -3.18 -2.27 2.30
CA HIS A 92 -3.61 -2.39 3.70
C HIS A 92 -4.58 -1.27 4.11
N LEU A 93 -5.26 -0.65 3.16
CA LEU A 93 -6.12 0.51 3.39
C LEU A 93 -7.57 0.13 3.71
N ASP A 94 -7.81 -1.09 4.19
CA ASP A 94 -9.14 -1.62 4.52
C ASP A 94 -10.12 -1.43 3.37
N CYS A 95 -11.22 -0.71 3.58
CA CYS A 95 -12.23 -0.48 2.55
C CYS A 95 -11.73 0.37 1.37
N MET A 96 -10.66 1.13 1.55
CA MET A 96 -10.06 1.96 0.49
C MET A 96 -9.00 1.22 -0.32
N ALA A 97 -8.73 -0.05 0.01
CA ALA A 97 -7.70 -0.84 -0.65
C ALA A 97 -7.93 -0.97 -2.16
N GLY A 98 -9.18 -0.96 -2.61
CA GLY A 98 -9.51 -1.11 -4.01
C GLY A 98 -9.04 0.03 -4.90
N ILE A 99 -8.90 1.24 -4.37
CA ILE A 99 -8.48 2.40 -5.16
C ILE A 99 -7.05 2.20 -5.70
N PRO A 100 -6.02 1.99 -4.87
CA PRO A 100 -4.68 1.73 -5.40
C PRO A 100 -4.62 0.47 -6.26
N LEU A 101 -5.36 -0.58 -5.90
CA LEU A 101 -5.32 -1.85 -6.63
C LEU A 101 -5.94 -1.74 -8.02
N LYS A 102 -6.93 -0.86 -8.19
CA LYS A 102 -7.52 -0.59 -9.51
C LYS A 102 -6.46 -0.03 -10.47
N TYR A 103 -5.66 0.92 -10.00
CA TYR A 103 -4.61 1.51 -10.82
C TYR A 103 -3.44 0.56 -11.02
N ALA A 104 -3.13 -0.26 -10.02
CA ALA A 104 -2.14 -1.33 -10.18
C ALA A 104 -2.56 -2.31 -11.28
N LYS A 105 -3.83 -2.72 -11.30
CA LYS A 105 -4.38 -3.59 -12.34
C LYS A 105 -4.28 -2.95 -13.72
N LYS A 106 -4.63 -1.67 -13.81
CA LYS A 106 -4.55 -0.91 -15.07
C LYS A 106 -3.16 -0.98 -15.70
N HIS A 107 -2.11 -0.96 -14.86
CA HIS A 107 -0.72 -0.94 -15.30
C HIS A 107 -0.05 -2.33 -15.25
N GLY A 108 -0.83 -3.40 -15.18
CA GLY A 108 -0.32 -4.75 -15.39
C GLY A 108 0.26 -5.45 -14.17
N VAL A 109 -0.03 -4.97 -12.95
CA VAL A 109 0.37 -5.69 -11.74
C VAL A 109 -0.38 -7.02 -11.67
N SER A 110 0.38 -8.13 -11.67
CA SER A 110 -0.21 -9.46 -11.79
C SER A 110 -0.78 -10.00 -10.48
N VAL A 111 -0.21 -9.62 -9.33
CA VAL A 111 -0.69 -10.07 -8.02
C VAL A 111 -1.11 -8.86 -7.19
N ARG A 112 -2.38 -8.81 -6.84
CA ARG A 112 -2.97 -7.71 -6.09
C ARG A 112 -3.67 -8.28 -4.87
N ILE A 113 -3.26 -7.84 -3.68
CA ILE A 113 -3.79 -8.33 -2.41
C ILE A 113 -4.44 -7.17 -1.68
N ALA A 114 -5.71 -7.34 -1.31
CA ALA A 114 -6.40 -6.41 -0.43
C ALA A 114 -6.49 -7.04 0.95
N HIS A 115 -5.97 -6.35 1.95
CA HIS A 115 -5.96 -6.85 3.32
C HIS A 115 -6.83 -5.96 4.20
N ALA A 116 -7.91 -6.52 4.74
CA ALA A 116 -8.76 -5.85 5.70
C ALA A 116 -8.35 -6.28 7.10
N HIS A 117 -7.96 -5.33 7.91
CA HIS A 117 -7.49 -5.58 9.28
C HIS A 117 -8.61 -5.51 10.32
N ASN A 118 -9.76 -4.94 9.95
CA ASN A 118 -10.94 -4.88 10.79
C ASN A 118 -11.92 -5.98 10.41
N LYS A 119 -12.30 -6.82 11.37
CA LYS A 119 -13.22 -7.93 11.12
C LYS A 119 -14.66 -7.48 10.96
N SER A 120 -15.03 -6.35 11.55
CA SER A 120 -16.38 -5.81 11.45
C SER A 120 -16.35 -4.45 10.74
N GLN A 121 -17.37 -4.20 9.94
CA GLN A 121 -17.57 -2.88 9.35
C GLN A 121 -18.76 -2.24 10.04
N ASP A 122 -18.54 -1.05 10.53
CA ASP A 122 -19.63 -0.26 11.07
C ASP A 122 -20.60 0.08 9.95
N LYS A 123 -21.88 -0.18 10.20
CA LYS A 123 -22.94 0.16 9.26
C LYS A 123 -23.33 1.62 9.41
N ASP A 124 -22.41 2.49 9.03
CA ASP A 124 -22.67 3.93 8.99
C ASP A 124 -23.16 4.34 7.59
N PHE A 125 -23.36 5.64 7.38
CA PHE A 125 -23.85 6.13 6.09
C PHE A 125 -22.83 5.91 4.94
N LYS A 126 -21.58 5.61 5.25
CA LYS A 126 -20.53 5.31 4.26
C LYS A 126 -20.46 3.82 3.90
N TYR A 127 -21.24 3.00 4.59
CA TYR A 127 -21.18 1.55 4.40
C TYR A 127 -21.40 1.11 2.93
N PRO A 128 -22.39 1.66 2.20
CA PRO A 128 -22.55 1.30 0.78
C PRO A 128 -21.34 1.66 -0.07
N LEU A 129 -20.70 2.80 0.20
CA LEU A 129 -19.48 3.21 -0.50
C LEU A 129 -18.33 2.27 -0.21
N LYS A 130 -18.16 1.86 1.04
CA LYS A 130 -17.12 0.89 1.44
C LYS A 130 -17.32 -0.44 0.72
N LEU A 131 -18.55 -0.94 0.62
CA LEU A 131 -18.87 -2.16 -0.11
C LEU A 131 -18.56 -2.03 -1.59
N TRP A 132 -18.92 -0.88 -2.18
CA TRP A 132 -18.65 -0.62 -3.59
C TRP A 132 -17.14 -0.62 -3.87
N MET A 133 -16.34 0.01 -3.03
CA MET A 133 -14.89 0.06 -3.19
C MET A 133 -14.25 -1.33 -3.14
N LYS A 134 -14.77 -2.21 -2.31
CA LYS A 134 -14.28 -3.60 -2.24
C LYS A 134 -14.47 -4.34 -3.56
N ARG A 135 -15.43 -3.99 -4.35
CA ARG A 135 -15.70 -4.62 -5.65
C ARG A 135 -14.71 -4.18 -6.74
N LEU A 136 -13.92 -3.14 -6.47
CA LEU A 136 -12.92 -2.66 -7.42
C LEU A 136 -11.68 -3.55 -7.51
N ILE A 137 -11.55 -4.52 -6.62
CA ILE A 137 -10.38 -5.41 -6.51
C ILE A 137 -10.47 -6.56 -7.52
#